data_75a1a818d7e8178d699261548018c324
#
_entry.id   75a1a818d7e8178d699261548018c324
#
_cell.length_a   1.000
_cell.length_b   1.000
_cell.length_c   1.000
_cell.angle_alpha   90.00
_cell.angle_beta   90.00
_cell.angle_gamma   90.00
#
_symmetry.space_group_name_H-M   'P 1'
#
loop_
_entity.id
_entity.type
_entity.pdbx_description
1 polymer ?
#
loop_
_entity_poly.entity_id
_entity_poly.type
_entity_poly.pdbx_seq_one_letter_code
_entity_poly.pdbx_strand_id
1 'polypeptide(L)'
;MATISRGIKAPIIREGDDIVSIVCDCVLSASKEQGFTLRDRDVVAVTEAVVARAAGNYATVDAIAEDVRRKLGGNTIGLVFPILSRNRFAICLRGIARGARKVVVQLGYPSDEVGNHLVDIDALDDSGIDPYKDVLSVA
;
A
#
# COMPACT_ATOMS: atom_id res chain seq x y z
N MET A 1 -8.99 31.20 3.73
CA MET A 1 -7.79 30.96 2.89
C MET A 1 -8.03 29.70 2.09
N ALA A 2 -7.76 29.71 0.80
CA ALA A 2 -7.90 28.51 -0.02
C ALA A 2 -6.56 27.75 -0.05
N THR A 3 -6.62 26.42 0.08
CA THR A 3 -5.46 25.54 -0.13
C THR A 3 -5.42 25.15 -1.61
N ILE A 4 -4.26 25.23 -2.24
CA ILE A 4 -4.05 24.83 -3.62
C ILE A 4 -3.17 23.57 -3.61
N SER A 5 -3.64 22.49 -4.26
CA SER A 5 -2.85 21.29 -4.50
C SER A 5 -2.48 21.22 -5.97
N ARG A 6 -1.22 20.91 -6.27
CA ARG A 6 -0.70 20.82 -7.64
C ARG A 6 -0.06 19.46 -7.87
N GLY A 7 -0.52 18.76 -8.90
CA GLY A 7 0.16 17.58 -9.41
C GLY A 7 1.32 18.00 -10.32
N ILE A 8 2.53 17.59 -9.99
CA ILE A 8 3.72 17.88 -10.78
C ILE A 8 4.15 16.61 -11.51
N LYS A 9 4.31 16.71 -12.83
CA LYS A 9 4.74 15.58 -13.65
C LYS A 9 6.24 15.34 -13.43
N ALA A 10 6.58 14.10 -13.12
CA ALA A 10 7.96 13.65 -12.98
C ALA A 10 8.32 12.65 -14.11
N PRO A 11 9.60 12.46 -14.40
CA PRO A 11 10.07 11.40 -15.30
C PRO A 11 9.81 10.02 -14.69
N ILE A 12 10.08 8.96 -15.46
CA ILE A 12 10.06 7.60 -14.95
C ILE A 12 11.24 7.42 -14.01
N ILE A 13 10.97 7.17 -12.74
CA ILE A 13 12.00 6.93 -11.73
C ILE A 13 12.46 5.47 -11.78
N ARG A 14 13.78 5.28 -11.77
CA ARG A 14 14.46 3.99 -11.79
C ARG A 14 15.32 3.81 -10.53
N GLU A 15 15.73 2.59 -10.28
CA GLU A 15 16.71 2.28 -9.26
C GLU A 15 18.04 2.99 -9.54
N GLY A 16 18.59 3.63 -8.52
CA GLY A 16 19.82 4.42 -8.58
C GLY A 16 19.63 5.88 -8.99
N ASP A 17 18.41 6.31 -9.33
CA ASP A 17 18.14 7.70 -9.64
C ASP A 17 18.28 8.60 -8.40
N ASP A 18 18.85 9.78 -8.58
CA ASP A 18 18.88 10.82 -7.55
C ASP A 18 17.49 11.47 -7.42
N ILE A 19 16.65 10.88 -6.57
CA ILE A 19 15.29 11.35 -6.36
C ILE A 19 15.21 12.78 -5.85
N VAL A 20 16.21 13.24 -5.09
CA VAL A 20 16.22 14.59 -4.54
C VAL A 20 16.40 15.60 -5.65
N SER A 21 17.42 15.43 -6.50
CA SER A 21 17.66 16.30 -7.65
C SER A 21 16.48 16.29 -8.61
N ILE A 22 15.92 15.12 -8.93
CA ILE A 22 14.75 15.00 -9.82
C ILE A 22 13.55 15.77 -9.27
N VAL A 23 13.25 15.63 -7.98
CA VAL A 23 12.12 16.34 -7.35
C VAL A 23 12.34 17.85 -7.35
N CYS A 24 13.55 18.30 -7.01
CA CYS A 24 13.90 19.74 -7.06
C CYS A 24 13.72 20.31 -8.47
N ASP A 25 14.25 19.64 -9.48
CA ASP A 25 14.16 20.09 -10.87
C ASP A 25 12.71 20.12 -11.37
N CYS A 26 11.92 19.10 -11.04
CA CYS A 26 10.50 19.06 -11.40
C CYS A 26 9.71 20.21 -10.76
N VAL A 27 9.93 20.47 -9.46
CA VAL A 27 9.24 21.55 -8.73
C VAL A 27 9.63 22.91 -9.29
N LEU A 28 10.92 23.16 -9.51
CA LEU A 28 11.42 24.42 -10.04
C LEU A 28 10.96 24.66 -11.49
N SER A 29 10.96 23.63 -12.32
CA SER A 29 10.46 23.72 -13.69
C SER A 29 8.96 24.02 -13.71
N ALA A 30 8.17 23.30 -12.91
CA ALA A 30 6.74 23.52 -12.81
C ALA A 30 6.41 24.92 -12.27
N SER A 31 7.18 25.45 -11.32
CA SER A 31 7.06 26.82 -10.81
C SER A 31 7.21 27.84 -11.94
N LYS A 32 8.23 27.68 -12.79
CA LYS A 32 8.48 28.56 -13.93
C LYS A 32 7.40 28.43 -15.01
N GLU A 33 7.05 27.21 -15.39
CA GLU A 33 6.10 26.92 -16.47
C GLU A 33 4.66 27.36 -16.13
N GLN A 34 4.26 27.16 -14.87
CA GLN A 34 2.90 27.46 -14.41
C GLN A 34 2.78 28.81 -13.71
N GLY A 35 3.88 29.57 -13.57
CA GLY A 35 3.88 30.91 -13.01
C GLY A 35 3.51 31.01 -11.53
N PHE A 36 3.83 29.99 -10.72
CA PHE A 36 3.64 30.06 -9.28
C PHE A 36 4.97 30.24 -8.53
N THR A 37 4.91 30.88 -7.37
CA THR A 37 6.08 31.09 -6.51
C THR A 37 6.00 30.16 -5.31
N LEU A 38 7.12 29.48 -5.02
CA LEU A 38 7.28 28.72 -3.78
C LEU A 38 7.33 29.69 -2.58
N ARG A 39 6.65 29.33 -1.52
CA ARG A 39 6.49 30.15 -0.31
C ARG A 39 6.90 29.35 0.92
N ASP A 40 7.19 30.05 1.98
CA ASP A 40 7.38 29.43 3.29
C ASP A 40 6.15 28.61 3.67
N ARG A 41 6.36 27.40 4.18
CA ARG A 41 5.36 26.41 4.57
C ARG A 41 4.64 25.72 3.41
N ASP A 42 5.08 25.88 2.16
CA ASP A 42 4.65 24.97 1.10
C ASP A 42 5.15 23.57 1.37
N VAL A 43 4.33 22.57 1.06
CA VAL A 43 4.64 21.16 1.28
C VAL A 43 4.86 20.48 -0.07
N VAL A 44 6.02 19.87 -0.25
CA VAL A 44 6.31 18.98 -1.37
C VAL A 44 6.16 17.54 -0.89
N ALA A 45 5.22 16.80 -1.48
CA ALA A 45 4.96 15.41 -1.12
C ALA A 45 5.46 14.47 -2.22
N VAL A 46 6.23 13.48 -1.82
CA VAL A 46 6.71 12.38 -2.67
C VAL A 46 6.21 11.07 -2.09
N THR A 47 5.69 10.17 -2.93
CA THR A 47 5.19 8.90 -2.43
C THR A 47 6.33 7.99 -2.00
N GLU A 48 6.14 7.24 -0.94
CA GLU A 48 7.06 6.22 -0.43
C GLU A 48 7.47 5.22 -1.54
N ALA A 49 6.53 4.83 -2.41
CA ALA A 49 6.79 3.89 -3.50
C ALA A 49 7.82 4.42 -4.52
N VAL A 50 7.83 5.73 -4.77
CA VAL A 50 8.81 6.37 -5.66
C VAL A 50 10.19 6.40 -5.01
N VAL A 51 10.24 6.76 -3.73
CA VAL A 51 11.49 6.76 -2.94
C VAL A 51 12.09 5.35 -2.84
N ALA A 52 11.26 4.35 -2.52
CA ALA A 52 11.69 2.96 -2.43
C ALA A 52 12.22 2.43 -3.77
N ARG A 53 11.59 2.85 -4.88
CA ARG A 53 12.07 2.49 -6.23
C ARG A 53 13.44 3.07 -6.52
N ALA A 54 13.64 4.35 -6.27
CA ALA A 54 14.94 5.00 -6.48
C ALA A 54 16.05 4.38 -5.61
N ALA A 55 15.71 4.01 -4.37
CA ALA A 55 16.61 3.35 -3.44
C ALA A 55 16.84 1.85 -3.72
N GLY A 56 16.16 1.26 -4.72
CA GLY A 56 16.24 -0.19 -4.98
C GLY A 56 15.70 -1.05 -3.83
N ASN A 57 14.82 -0.51 -3.01
CA ASN A 57 14.28 -1.19 -1.84
C ASN A 57 13.17 -2.16 -2.23
N TYR A 58 13.55 -3.33 -2.71
CA TYR A 58 12.66 -4.41 -3.12
C TYR A 58 12.83 -5.65 -2.25
N ALA A 59 11.74 -6.36 -2.02
CA ALA A 59 11.75 -7.67 -1.41
C ALA A 59 11.02 -8.67 -2.30
N THR A 60 11.60 -9.84 -2.51
CA THR A 60 10.91 -10.94 -3.19
C THR A 60 9.89 -11.58 -2.25
N VAL A 61 8.89 -12.25 -2.82
CA VAL A 61 7.92 -13.05 -2.05
C VAL A 61 8.62 -14.09 -1.18
N ASP A 62 9.68 -14.70 -1.69
CA ASP A 62 10.44 -15.71 -0.94
C ASP A 62 11.29 -15.11 0.18
N ALA A 63 11.84 -13.91 -0.01
CA ALA A 63 12.52 -13.18 1.07
C ALA A 63 11.57 -12.82 2.22
N ILE A 64 10.33 -12.40 1.90
CA ILE A 64 9.29 -12.17 2.91
C ILE A 64 8.94 -13.48 3.64
N ALA A 65 8.76 -14.57 2.90
CA ALA A 65 8.44 -15.87 3.48
C ALA A 65 9.52 -16.37 4.45
N GLU A 66 10.79 -16.20 4.09
CA GLU A 66 11.92 -16.60 4.91
C GLU A 66 12.00 -15.75 6.19
N ASP A 67 11.81 -14.43 6.07
CA ASP A 67 11.82 -13.53 7.23
C ASP A 67 10.68 -13.85 8.21
N VAL A 68 9.47 -14.11 7.69
CA VAL A 68 8.31 -14.52 8.50
C VAL A 68 8.60 -15.85 9.21
N ARG A 69 9.14 -16.85 8.50
CA ARG A 69 9.49 -18.15 9.09
C ARG A 69 10.53 -18.00 10.19
N ARG A 70 11.55 -17.20 9.94
CA ARG A 70 12.62 -16.95 10.92
C ARG A 70 12.12 -16.25 12.18
N LYS A 71 11.25 -15.24 12.03
CA LYS A 71 10.76 -14.43 13.14
C LYS A 71 9.62 -15.10 13.92
N LEU A 72 8.74 -15.84 13.23
CA LEU A 72 7.52 -16.38 13.80
C LEU A 72 7.49 -17.91 13.87
N GLY A 73 8.60 -18.56 13.55
CA GLY A 73 8.78 -20.01 13.72
C GLY A 73 7.90 -20.88 12.83
N GLY A 74 7.32 -20.35 11.75
CA GLY A 74 6.48 -21.07 10.82
C GLY A 74 5.14 -21.58 11.40
N ASN A 75 4.70 -21.04 12.51
CA ASN A 75 3.48 -21.45 13.22
C ASN A 75 2.20 -20.82 12.65
N THR A 76 1.09 -20.96 13.35
CA THR A 76 -0.13 -20.20 13.10
C THR A 76 0.09 -18.75 13.52
N ILE A 77 -0.16 -17.81 12.64
CA ILE A 77 0.01 -16.38 12.87
C ILE A 77 -1.30 -15.62 12.66
N GLY A 78 -1.52 -14.57 13.45
CA GLY A 78 -2.56 -13.57 13.22
C GLY A 78 -2.03 -12.43 12.38
N LEU A 79 -2.81 -12.01 11.41
CA LEU A 79 -2.51 -10.87 10.55
C LEU A 79 -3.63 -9.84 10.65
N VAL A 80 -3.33 -8.68 11.22
CA VAL A 80 -4.23 -7.53 11.21
C VAL A 80 -3.82 -6.66 10.02
N PHE A 81 -4.75 -6.46 9.11
CA PHE A 81 -4.46 -5.72 7.91
C PHE A 81 -5.23 -4.39 7.87
N PRO A 82 -4.55 -3.25 8.02
CA PRO A 82 -5.19 -1.92 8.06
C PRO A 82 -5.48 -1.36 6.67
N ILE A 83 -4.80 -1.86 5.62
CA ILE A 83 -4.91 -1.33 4.25
C ILE A 83 -5.32 -2.46 3.32
N LEU A 84 -6.51 -2.36 2.74
CA LEU A 84 -7.08 -3.38 1.86
C LEU A 84 -6.79 -3.14 0.38
N SER A 85 -5.64 -2.54 0.06
CA SER A 85 -5.17 -2.45 -1.32
C SER A 85 -4.95 -3.86 -1.88
N ARG A 86 -5.90 -4.33 -2.68
CA ARG A 86 -5.93 -5.69 -3.22
C ARG A 86 -4.62 -6.11 -3.86
N ASN A 87 -4.03 -5.24 -4.66
CA ASN A 87 -2.82 -5.55 -5.41
C ASN A 87 -1.58 -5.66 -4.50
N ARG A 88 -1.44 -4.74 -3.54
CA ARG A 88 -0.31 -4.76 -2.60
C ARG A 88 -0.48 -5.88 -1.58
N PHE A 89 -1.67 -6.03 -1.03
CA PHE A 89 -1.95 -7.03 -0.02
C PHE A 89 -1.77 -8.45 -0.55
N ALA A 90 -2.25 -8.76 -1.75
CA ALA A 90 -2.15 -10.09 -2.34
C ALA A 90 -0.69 -10.58 -2.45
N ILE A 91 0.23 -9.68 -2.82
CA ILE A 91 1.67 -10.02 -2.92
C ILE A 91 2.27 -10.23 -1.52
N CYS A 92 1.99 -9.33 -0.58
CA CYS A 92 2.47 -9.45 0.80
C CYS A 92 1.91 -10.70 1.48
N LEU A 93 0.60 -10.94 1.35
CA LEU A 93 -0.07 -12.11 1.91
C LEU A 93 0.51 -13.42 1.36
N ARG A 94 0.85 -13.46 0.07
CA ARG A 94 1.51 -14.63 -0.54
C ARG A 94 2.85 -14.93 0.13
N GLY A 95 3.67 -13.90 0.41
CA GLY A 95 4.93 -14.07 1.14
C GLY A 95 4.71 -14.54 2.56
N ILE A 96 3.79 -13.90 3.27
CA ILE A 96 3.45 -14.23 4.67
C ILE A 96 2.92 -15.67 4.77
N ALA A 97 2.00 -16.05 3.89
CA ALA A 97 1.40 -17.38 3.87
C ALA A 97 2.41 -18.50 3.58
N ARG A 98 3.40 -18.23 2.71
CA ARG A 98 4.51 -19.18 2.48
C ARG A 98 5.43 -19.35 3.68
N GLY A 99 5.51 -18.34 4.54
CA GLY A 99 6.33 -18.35 5.77
C GLY A 99 5.66 -18.98 6.98
N ALA A 100 4.35 -19.23 6.94
CA ALA A 100 3.55 -19.71 8.06
C ALA A 100 2.79 -21.00 7.73
N ARG A 101 2.47 -21.78 8.73
CA ARG A 101 1.62 -22.98 8.59
C ARG A 101 0.15 -22.62 8.36
N LYS A 102 -0.31 -21.56 9.04
CA LYS A 102 -1.68 -21.05 8.97
C LYS A 102 -1.66 -19.55 9.21
N VAL A 103 -2.46 -18.82 8.45
CA VAL A 103 -2.66 -17.37 8.64
C VAL A 103 -4.13 -17.14 8.97
N VAL A 104 -4.39 -16.44 10.06
CA VAL A 104 -5.71 -15.92 10.41
C VAL A 104 -5.70 -14.43 10.13
N VAL A 105 -6.52 -13.99 9.19
CA VAL A 105 -6.53 -12.59 8.73
C VAL A 105 -7.72 -11.86 9.33
N GLN A 106 -7.45 -10.75 10.00
CA GLN A 106 -8.48 -9.81 10.39
C GLN A 106 -8.57 -8.72 9.33
N LEU A 107 -9.72 -8.62 8.68
CA LEU A 107 -10.01 -7.62 7.66
C LEU A 107 -10.96 -6.55 8.20
N GLY A 108 -10.96 -5.38 7.56
CA GLY A 108 -12.02 -4.41 7.73
C GLY A 108 -13.26 -4.79 6.92
N TYR A 109 -14.42 -4.33 7.31
CA TYR A 109 -15.69 -4.54 6.64
C TYR A 109 -16.41 -3.18 6.54
N PRO A 110 -17.16 -2.92 5.49
CA PRO A 110 -17.51 -3.78 4.33
C PRO A 110 -16.57 -3.63 3.13
N SER A 111 -15.69 -2.65 3.12
CA SER A 111 -14.89 -2.31 1.94
C SER A 111 -13.46 -1.92 2.29
N ASP A 112 -12.62 -1.85 1.25
CA ASP A 112 -11.27 -1.30 1.36
C ASP A 112 -11.28 0.24 1.44
N GLU A 113 -10.09 0.84 1.53
CA GLU A 113 -9.89 2.29 1.68
C GLU A 113 -10.36 3.13 0.47
N VAL A 114 -10.65 2.50 -0.65
CA VAL A 114 -11.15 3.16 -1.87
C VAL A 114 -12.58 2.75 -2.23
N GLY A 115 -13.26 2.04 -1.32
CA GLY A 115 -14.66 1.67 -1.46
C GLY A 115 -14.94 0.39 -2.24
N ASN A 116 -13.91 -0.42 -2.57
CA ASN A 116 -14.16 -1.73 -3.14
C ASN A 116 -14.64 -2.69 -2.06
N HIS A 117 -15.77 -3.33 -2.29
CA HIS A 117 -16.30 -4.33 -1.37
C HIS A 117 -15.41 -5.58 -1.32
N LEU A 118 -15.21 -6.13 -0.14
CA LEU A 118 -14.43 -7.35 0.08
C LEU A 118 -15.14 -8.59 -0.45
N VAL A 119 -16.46 -8.57 -0.36
CA VAL A 119 -17.37 -9.60 -0.87
C VAL A 119 -18.53 -8.90 -1.56
N ASP A 120 -19.25 -9.62 -2.39
CA ASP A 120 -20.53 -9.17 -2.93
C ASP A 120 -21.53 -9.04 -1.77
N ILE A 121 -21.99 -7.82 -1.51
CA ILE A 121 -22.85 -7.52 -0.36
C ILE A 121 -24.22 -8.17 -0.51
N ASP A 122 -24.78 -8.16 -1.72
CA ASP A 122 -26.09 -8.77 -1.98
C ASP A 122 -26.00 -10.29 -1.77
N ALA A 123 -24.93 -10.93 -2.24
CA ALA A 123 -24.70 -12.35 -1.99
C ALA A 123 -24.47 -12.67 -0.52
N LEU A 124 -23.83 -11.77 0.25
CA LEU A 124 -23.63 -11.92 1.67
C LEU A 124 -24.96 -11.84 2.43
N ASP A 125 -25.79 -10.84 2.10
CA ASP A 125 -27.11 -10.66 2.70
C ASP A 125 -28.04 -11.86 2.39
N ASP A 126 -28.03 -12.34 1.14
CA ASP A 126 -28.80 -13.52 0.72
C ASP A 126 -28.34 -14.81 1.43
N SER A 127 -27.07 -14.90 1.83
CA SER A 127 -26.53 -16.05 2.56
C SER A 127 -26.95 -16.12 4.03
N GLY A 128 -27.49 -15.01 4.56
CA GLY A 128 -27.84 -14.88 5.97
C GLY A 128 -26.65 -14.81 6.94
N ILE A 129 -25.47 -14.54 6.41
CA ILE A 129 -24.25 -14.38 7.21
C ILE A 129 -24.24 -12.99 7.86
N ASP A 130 -24.04 -12.94 9.18
CA ASP A 130 -23.83 -11.68 9.90
C ASP A 130 -22.32 -11.35 9.91
N PRO A 131 -21.86 -10.35 9.14
CA PRO A 131 -20.44 -10.03 9.02
C PRO A 131 -19.80 -9.52 10.32
N TYR A 132 -20.61 -9.19 11.33
CA TYR A 132 -20.13 -8.69 12.61
C TYR A 132 -20.07 -9.76 13.70
N LYS A 133 -20.71 -10.90 13.49
CA LYS A 133 -20.81 -11.96 14.50
C LYS A 133 -20.29 -13.29 14.01
N ASP A 134 -20.46 -13.58 12.72
CA ASP A 134 -20.13 -14.88 12.18
C ASP A 134 -18.64 -15.03 11.89
N VAL A 135 -18.13 -16.21 12.13
CA VAL A 135 -16.77 -16.60 11.81
C VAL A 135 -16.80 -17.55 10.63
N LEU A 136 -16.23 -17.10 9.51
CA LEU A 136 -16.12 -17.94 8.31
C LEU A 136 -14.81 -18.72 8.33
N SER A 137 -14.88 -20.01 8.06
CA SER A 137 -13.73 -20.88 7.88
C SER A 137 -13.70 -21.41 6.44
N VAL A 138 -12.50 -21.60 5.91
CA VAL A 138 -12.33 -22.36 4.67
C VAL A 138 -12.47 -23.84 5.01
N ALA A 139 -13.40 -24.51 4.32
CA ALA A 139 -13.56 -25.95 4.42
C ALA A 139 -12.44 -26.70 3.71
#